data_a73911b777a96fda8d4f2d4c4d0f67ff
#
_entry.id   a73911b777a96fda8d4f2d4c4d0f67ff
#
_cell.length_a   1.000
_cell.length_b   1.000
_cell.length_c   1.000
_cell.angle_alpha   90.00
_cell.angle_beta   90.00
_cell.angle_gamma   90.00
#
_symmetry.space_group_name_H-M   'P 1'
#
loop_
_entity.id
_entity.type
_entity.pdbx_description
1 polymer ?
#
loop_
_entity_poly.entity_id
_entity_poly.type
_entity_poly.pdbx_seq_one_letter_code
_entity_poly.pdbx_strand_id
1 'polypeptide(L)'
;MFAKNPEPRTLNPEPFMSSEPSSADAAATSTLATASPLAEVAAPQPRRTGNDPVLVPVLGPQWALHWKHLLVTLAFGTLAVVLNHFPLRGTDLWGHLEWGKQIIAERRLPTEDPLQPLAAGMRVVDLGWLSQVIYAAVEKAGGPEALVSLFTATILLFYLVIARTCYLQTRSAVLSTLITGAALLLGWSRISTIRPENFALLLFAVLLWLFVGRRVRRDASILLDDTHGDWKLWLGIPVIFALWANLHGSFLCGLGLLGCFVLGRACEVVQTKKSITAVFLDREFRRLVYWTELAAAAVLVNPYTIDAYIEALRFSRNLNLREIVEWAPLSFSHPAGKEFAAAVVVIGLLLRHSRKPFAASDVFALLLFGAAAALQLRMIGWFAAVWAVATAPHFADLVARWFPARAAKPEVAEADAAVADEDDEIPALPPGHSYRYTLGCAGLIWIAFAFTTFARPLLGGQPRSAEALFGEQSPQKLAAWLQKNPSAGQVFNPQYWGDWLAWAGPKPMNLFVTTNMHLTPRSVWLDYGRVTATQAGWETVLDRYRVQTVIVDKVLQPNLGRALRTSGEWSFVYEDDQAQVFRRKPKALADAGKPAAKPAAH
;
A
#
# COMPACT_ATOMS: atom_id res chain seq x y z
N MET A 1 -30.61 2.90 -27.61
CA MET A 1 -31.38 4.00 -28.12
C MET A 1 -30.65 5.28 -27.80
N PHE A 2 -30.16 5.94 -28.81
CA PHE A 2 -29.22 7.07 -28.78
C PHE A 2 -29.88 8.35 -28.27
N ALA A 3 -29.16 9.14 -27.46
CA ALA A 3 -29.40 10.57 -27.37
C ALA A 3 -28.05 11.30 -27.31
N LYS A 4 -27.92 12.23 -28.26
CA LYS A 4 -26.78 13.05 -28.62
C LYS A 4 -26.46 14.11 -27.57
N ASN A 5 -25.17 14.33 -27.38
CA ASN A 5 -24.57 15.49 -26.75
C ASN A 5 -24.45 16.66 -27.74
N PRO A 6 -24.64 17.92 -27.38
CA PRO A 6 -24.25 19.05 -28.21
C PRO A 6 -22.89 19.61 -27.79
N GLU A 7 -22.07 19.91 -28.79
CA GLU A 7 -20.77 20.59 -28.69
C GLU A 7 -20.92 22.08 -28.30
N PRO A 8 -19.92 22.68 -27.64
CA PRO A 8 -19.83 24.12 -27.52
C PRO A 8 -18.95 24.73 -28.63
N ARG A 9 -19.48 25.83 -29.16
CA ARG A 9 -18.92 26.69 -30.20
C ARG A 9 -17.58 27.34 -29.82
N THR A 10 -16.70 27.31 -30.80
CA THR A 10 -15.48 28.13 -30.90
C THR A 10 -15.83 29.60 -31.22
N LEU A 11 -15.21 30.51 -30.51
CA LEU A 11 -15.10 31.93 -30.86
C LEU A 11 -13.64 32.26 -31.09
N ASN A 12 -13.35 32.63 -32.35
CA ASN A 12 -12.12 33.25 -32.82
C ASN A 12 -12.26 34.78 -32.65
N PRO A 13 -11.21 35.51 -32.37
CA PRO A 13 -11.06 36.84 -32.92
C PRO A 13 -9.79 37.01 -33.75
N GLU A 14 -9.97 37.61 -34.89
CA GLU A 14 -8.99 38.04 -35.87
C GLU A 14 -8.22 39.31 -35.48
N PRO A 15 -7.25 39.78 -36.32
CA PRO A 15 -6.02 40.38 -35.87
C PRO A 15 -6.04 41.92 -36.08
N PHE A 16 -5.15 42.61 -35.33
CA PHE A 16 -4.84 44.03 -35.59
C PHE A 16 -3.46 44.17 -36.19
N MET A 17 -3.45 44.81 -37.38
CA MET A 17 -2.29 45.29 -38.15
C MET A 17 -1.82 46.64 -37.66
N SER A 18 -0.58 46.93 -38.05
CA SER A 18 0.09 48.19 -38.38
C SER A 18 1.29 48.50 -37.48
N SER A 19 2.42 48.96 -37.93
CA SER A 19 2.95 49.53 -39.16
C SER A 19 4.43 49.72 -39.03
N GLU A 20 5.19 49.44 -40.10
CA GLU A 20 6.57 49.93 -40.29
C GLU A 20 6.61 51.45 -40.53
N PRO A 21 7.80 52.08 -40.43
CA PRO A 21 8.56 52.47 -41.61
C PRO A 21 10.09 52.34 -41.44
N SER A 22 10.80 51.77 -42.39
CA SER A 22 11.51 52.30 -43.54
C SER A 22 12.59 53.40 -43.30
N SER A 23 13.81 53.06 -43.66
CA SER A 23 14.77 53.67 -44.60
C SER A 23 16.22 53.47 -44.13
N ALA A 24 17.06 52.80 -44.86
CA ALA A 24 17.79 53.13 -46.07
C ALA A 24 19.17 53.75 -45.80
N ASP A 25 20.15 53.11 -46.46
CA ASP A 25 21.44 53.59 -46.96
C ASP A 25 22.62 53.70 -45.97
N ALA A 26 23.76 53.09 -46.24
CA ALA A 26 24.67 53.22 -47.31
C ALA A 26 25.93 52.32 -47.12
N ALA A 27 26.42 51.84 -48.22
CA ALA A 27 27.63 51.07 -48.39
C ALA A 27 28.89 51.86 -48.12
N ALA A 28 29.90 51.18 -47.60
CA ALA A 28 31.30 51.48 -47.92
C ALA A 28 32.19 50.25 -47.69
N THR A 29 32.71 49.76 -48.74
CA THR A 29 33.81 48.80 -48.91
C THR A 29 35.11 49.27 -48.28
N SER A 30 35.81 48.40 -47.54
CA SER A 30 37.30 48.45 -47.49
C SER A 30 37.86 47.11 -47.00
N THR A 31 38.77 46.63 -47.79
CA THR A 31 39.55 45.42 -47.73
C THR A 31 40.64 45.39 -46.64
N LEU A 32 41.03 44.14 -46.26
CA LEU A 32 42.34 43.68 -45.77
C LEU A 32 42.72 43.95 -44.31
N ALA A 33 42.77 42.85 -43.54
CA ALA A 33 44.04 42.28 -43.05
C ALA A 33 43.77 41.09 -42.11
N THR A 34 44.34 39.95 -42.44
CA THR A 34 44.50 38.78 -41.59
C THR A 34 45.32 39.15 -40.35
N ALA A 35 44.69 39.03 -39.17
CA ALA A 35 45.39 38.98 -37.89
C ALA A 35 44.92 37.76 -37.10
N SER A 36 45.88 36.87 -36.78
CA SER A 36 45.71 35.71 -35.89
C SER A 36 45.09 36.11 -34.57
N PRO A 37 44.18 35.29 -33.98
CA PRO A 37 43.65 35.59 -32.65
C PRO A 37 44.77 35.43 -31.62
N LEU A 38 45.09 36.52 -30.96
CA LEU A 38 45.90 36.57 -29.75
C LEU A 38 45.25 35.66 -28.71
N ALA A 39 46.05 34.71 -28.19
CA ALA A 39 45.70 33.92 -27.05
C ALA A 39 45.24 34.83 -25.91
N GLU A 40 44.00 34.67 -25.52
CA GLU A 40 43.43 35.31 -24.32
C GLU A 40 44.20 34.77 -23.11
N VAL A 41 45.14 35.56 -22.62
CA VAL A 41 45.89 35.29 -21.38
C VAL A 41 44.85 35.27 -20.26
N ALA A 42 44.50 34.10 -19.78
CA ALA A 42 43.65 33.94 -18.60
C ALA A 42 44.24 34.80 -17.47
N ALA A 43 43.45 35.70 -16.96
CA ALA A 43 43.82 36.51 -15.81
C ALA A 43 44.28 35.58 -14.66
N PRO A 44 45.42 35.88 -14.01
CA PRO A 44 45.91 35.05 -12.92
C PRO A 44 44.85 35.01 -11.81
N GLN A 45 44.41 33.83 -11.45
CA GLN A 45 43.54 33.65 -10.30
C GLN A 45 44.23 34.24 -9.06
N PRO A 46 43.55 34.97 -8.20
CA PRO A 46 44.15 35.56 -7.00
C PRO A 46 44.76 34.41 -6.18
N ARG A 47 46.07 34.46 -5.99
CA ARG A 47 46.76 33.56 -5.05
C ARG A 47 46.12 33.76 -3.67
N ARG A 48 45.58 32.71 -3.08
CA ARG A 48 45.14 32.71 -1.70
C ARG A 48 46.31 33.13 -0.82
N THR A 49 46.16 34.23 -0.12
CA THR A 49 47.07 34.64 0.96
C THR A 49 46.80 33.72 2.14
N GLY A 50 47.85 33.15 2.74
CA GLY A 50 47.79 32.08 3.75
C GLY A 50 47.05 32.40 5.06
N ASN A 51 46.18 33.40 5.09
CA ASN A 51 45.36 33.78 6.24
C ASN A 51 43.84 33.74 5.98
N ASP A 52 43.39 33.23 4.82
CA ASP A 52 41.97 33.02 4.60
C ASP A 52 41.50 31.81 5.42
N PRO A 53 40.43 31.95 6.24
CA PRO A 53 39.92 30.85 7.01
C PRO A 53 39.52 29.72 6.06
N VAL A 54 40.20 28.58 6.16
CA VAL A 54 39.82 27.37 5.43
C VAL A 54 38.47 26.91 5.98
N LEU A 55 37.39 27.13 5.21
CA LEU A 55 36.09 26.62 5.55
C LEU A 55 36.09 25.09 5.38
N VAL A 56 36.43 24.38 6.47
CA VAL A 56 36.32 22.93 6.51
C VAL A 56 34.84 22.57 6.50
N PRO A 57 34.36 21.77 5.56
CA PRO A 57 32.97 21.34 5.58
C PRO A 57 32.67 20.59 6.86
N VAL A 58 31.64 21.03 7.59
CA VAL A 58 31.18 20.41 8.85
C VAL A 58 30.70 18.97 8.61
N LEU A 59 30.29 18.65 7.39
CA LEU A 59 29.84 17.31 6.98
C LEU A 59 30.91 16.60 6.19
N GLY A 60 31.23 15.36 6.56
CA GLY A 60 32.17 14.53 5.82
C GLY A 60 31.70 14.23 4.37
N PRO A 61 32.61 13.83 3.46
CA PRO A 61 32.31 13.58 2.04
C PRO A 61 31.16 12.60 1.77
N GLN A 62 30.94 11.67 2.69
CA GLN A 62 29.82 10.70 2.61
C GLN A 62 28.43 11.35 2.64
N TRP A 63 28.31 12.60 3.10
CA TRP A 63 27.08 13.37 3.11
C TRP A 63 26.82 14.18 1.84
N ALA A 64 27.79 14.26 0.94
CA ALA A 64 27.60 14.88 -0.36
C ALA A 64 26.77 13.96 -1.25
N LEU A 65 25.54 14.33 -1.56
CA LEU A 65 24.65 13.53 -2.40
C LEU A 65 24.84 13.82 -3.88
N HIS A 66 24.51 12.85 -4.74
CA HIS A 66 24.44 13.04 -6.18
C HIS A 66 23.09 13.69 -6.56
N TRP A 67 23.03 14.50 -7.61
CA TRP A 67 21.81 15.19 -8.07
C TRP A 67 20.61 14.24 -8.30
N LYS A 68 20.87 12.97 -8.65
CA LYS A 68 19.83 11.94 -8.83
C LYS A 68 19.02 11.69 -7.55
N HIS A 69 19.59 11.94 -6.37
CA HIS A 69 18.87 11.80 -5.11
C HIS A 69 17.76 12.85 -4.96
N LEU A 70 17.90 14.02 -5.59
CA LEU A 70 16.81 15.01 -5.63
C LEU A 70 15.56 14.44 -6.31
N LEU A 71 15.74 13.75 -7.45
CA LEU A 71 14.60 13.12 -8.17
C LEU A 71 13.93 12.04 -7.33
N VAL A 72 14.73 11.18 -6.66
CA VAL A 72 14.20 10.16 -5.76
C VAL A 72 13.45 10.80 -4.59
N THR A 73 14.06 11.80 -3.95
CA THR A 73 13.46 12.52 -2.82
C THR A 73 12.17 13.24 -3.23
N LEU A 74 12.15 13.85 -4.42
CA LEU A 74 10.94 14.47 -4.96
C LEU A 74 9.84 13.45 -5.20
N ALA A 75 10.15 12.30 -5.82
CA ALA A 75 9.17 11.24 -6.10
C ALA A 75 8.54 10.68 -4.81
N PHE A 76 9.38 10.31 -3.84
CA PHE A 76 8.89 9.77 -2.56
C PHE A 76 8.27 10.85 -1.66
N GLY A 77 8.77 12.09 -1.70
CA GLY A 77 8.15 13.21 -1.02
C GLY A 77 6.76 13.52 -1.56
N THR A 78 6.59 13.52 -2.90
CA THR A 78 5.28 13.65 -3.53
C THR A 78 4.34 12.52 -3.13
N LEU A 79 4.82 11.27 -3.14
CA LEU A 79 4.03 10.12 -2.69
C LEU A 79 3.60 10.28 -1.22
N ALA A 80 4.50 10.77 -0.34
CA ALA A 80 4.19 11.04 1.06
C ALA A 80 3.04 12.05 1.20
N VAL A 81 3.13 13.16 0.48
CA VAL A 81 2.09 14.20 0.49
C VAL A 81 0.77 13.64 -0.03
N VAL A 82 0.79 12.95 -1.17
CA VAL A 82 -0.41 12.35 -1.78
C VAL A 82 -1.08 11.38 -0.81
N LEU A 83 -0.35 10.41 -0.26
CA LEU A 83 -0.90 9.42 0.67
C LEU A 83 -1.46 10.07 1.94
N ASN A 84 -0.78 11.11 2.44
CA ASN A 84 -1.20 11.79 3.66
C ASN A 84 -2.48 12.63 3.47
N HIS A 85 -2.81 13.01 2.23
CA HIS A 85 -4.06 13.71 1.91
C HIS A 85 -5.23 12.76 1.62
N PHE A 86 -5.00 11.45 1.50
CA PHE A 86 -6.11 10.53 1.33
C PHE A 86 -7.03 10.53 2.55
N PRO A 87 -8.34 10.47 2.32
CA PRO A 87 -9.27 10.20 3.40
C PRO A 87 -9.05 8.79 3.96
N LEU A 88 -9.45 8.59 5.21
CA LEU A 88 -9.48 7.27 5.86
C LEU A 88 -10.51 6.38 5.17
N ARG A 89 -10.10 5.83 4.02
CA ARG A 89 -10.90 4.85 3.28
C ARG A 89 -10.59 3.47 3.85
N GLY A 90 -11.52 2.88 4.52
CA GLY A 90 -11.36 1.54 5.02
C GLY A 90 -12.63 1.13 5.73
N THR A 91 -13.31 0.15 5.20
CA THR A 91 -14.53 -0.36 5.83
C THR A 91 -14.21 -1.13 7.08
N ASP A 92 -13.07 -1.82 7.11
CA ASP A 92 -12.59 -2.69 8.19
C ASP A 92 -11.72 -1.97 9.25
N LEU A 93 -11.17 -0.79 8.94
CA LEU A 93 -10.34 -0.03 9.88
C LEU A 93 -11.04 0.23 11.22
N TRP A 94 -12.31 0.60 11.16
CA TRP A 94 -13.10 1.00 12.32
C TRP A 94 -13.35 -0.17 13.27
N GLY A 95 -13.61 -1.35 12.71
CA GLY A 95 -13.70 -2.59 13.47
C GLY A 95 -12.38 -2.94 14.14
N HIS A 96 -11.27 -2.85 13.40
CA HIS A 96 -9.94 -3.06 13.97
C HIS A 96 -9.62 -2.10 15.13
N LEU A 97 -10.07 -0.84 15.05
CA LEU A 97 -9.93 0.12 16.15
C LEU A 97 -10.73 -0.29 17.39
N GLU A 98 -11.99 -0.69 17.21
CA GLU A 98 -12.83 -1.12 18.34
C GLU A 98 -12.30 -2.40 18.99
N TRP A 99 -11.87 -3.38 18.21
CA TRP A 99 -11.22 -4.58 18.74
C TRP A 99 -9.93 -4.22 19.49
N GLY A 100 -9.09 -3.36 18.93
CA GLY A 100 -7.87 -2.90 19.59
C GLY A 100 -8.13 -2.16 20.91
N LYS A 101 -9.16 -1.29 20.95
CA LYS A 101 -9.58 -0.61 22.18
C LYS A 101 -10.04 -1.61 23.25
N GLN A 102 -10.80 -2.62 22.86
CA GLN A 102 -11.24 -3.67 23.77
C GLN A 102 -10.07 -4.49 24.31
N ILE A 103 -9.14 -4.93 23.44
CA ILE A 103 -7.94 -5.67 23.87
C ILE A 103 -7.14 -4.87 24.88
N ILE A 104 -6.94 -3.56 24.65
CA ILE A 104 -6.22 -2.68 25.57
C ILE A 104 -6.95 -2.55 26.92
N ALA A 105 -8.27 -2.38 26.88
CA ALA A 105 -9.08 -2.18 28.08
C ALA A 105 -9.18 -3.46 28.93
N GLU A 106 -9.43 -4.61 28.30
CA GLU A 106 -9.65 -5.87 28.98
C GLU A 106 -8.37 -6.67 29.22
N ARG A 107 -7.26 -6.30 28.56
CA ARG A 107 -5.95 -6.99 28.60
C ARG A 107 -6.06 -8.48 28.23
N ARG A 108 -7.01 -8.81 27.37
CA ARG A 108 -7.23 -10.16 26.86
C ARG A 108 -7.68 -10.10 25.39
N LEU A 109 -7.44 -11.19 24.68
CA LEU A 109 -7.93 -11.33 23.31
C LEU A 109 -9.40 -11.76 23.33
N PRO A 110 -10.27 -11.18 22.47
CA PRO A 110 -11.65 -11.59 22.34
C PRO A 110 -11.76 -13.05 21.87
N THR A 111 -12.66 -13.81 22.49
CA THR A 111 -12.98 -15.20 22.10
C THR A 111 -14.15 -15.28 21.13
N GLU A 112 -14.95 -14.20 21.06
CA GLU A 112 -16.10 -14.02 20.17
C GLU A 112 -16.06 -12.61 19.58
N ASP A 113 -16.78 -12.37 18.47
CA ASP A 113 -16.86 -11.04 17.86
C ASP A 113 -17.66 -10.08 18.76
N PRO A 114 -17.03 -9.03 19.32
CA PRO A 114 -17.70 -8.10 20.21
C PRO A 114 -18.67 -7.15 19.50
N LEU A 115 -18.60 -7.04 18.18
CA LEU A 115 -19.37 -6.08 17.38
C LEU A 115 -20.59 -6.68 16.72
N GLN A 116 -20.68 -8.02 16.64
CA GLN A 116 -21.71 -8.73 15.90
C GLN A 116 -22.39 -9.80 16.78
N PRO A 117 -23.48 -9.46 17.47
CA PRO A 117 -24.19 -10.41 18.33
C PRO A 117 -24.69 -11.67 17.62
N LEU A 118 -24.97 -11.59 16.30
CA LEU A 118 -25.41 -12.74 15.50
C LEU A 118 -24.27 -13.72 15.16
N ALA A 119 -23.03 -13.40 15.49
CA ALA A 119 -21.88 -14.29 15.44
C ALA A 119 -21.56 -14.95 16.79
N ALA A 120 -22.39 -14.78 17.80
CA ALA A 120 -22.21 -15.39 19.12
C ALA A 120 -22.01 -16.93 18.99
N GLY A 121 -21.06 -17.47 19.75
CA GLY A 121 -20.66 -18.88 19.68
C GLY A 121 -19.69 -19.22 18.56
N MET A 122 -19.37 -18.30 17.67
CA MET A 122 -18.29 -18.47 16.68
C MET A 122 -16.94 -18.17 17.33
N ARG A 123 -16.07 -19.18 17.40
CA ARG A 123 -14.71 -19.00 17.96
C ARG A 123 -13.89 -18.06 17.08
N VAL A 124 -13.28 -17.09 17.70
CA VAL A 124 -12.37 -16.12 17.04
C VAL A 124 -10.92 -16.55 17.22
N VAL A 125 -10.17 -16.54 16.11
CA VAL A 125 -8.71 -16.59 16.07
C VAL A 125 -8.25 -15.32 15.36
N ASP A 126 -7.91 -14.30 16.15
CA ASP A 126 -7.59 -12.98 15.62
C ASP A 126 -6.11 -12.87 15.23
N LEU A 127 -5.83 -13.11 13.96
CA LEU A 127 -4.47 -13.06 13.41
C LEU A 127 -3.94 -11.61 13.22
N GLY A 128 -4.77 -10.61 13.49
CA GLY A 128 -4.45 -9.20 13.34
C GLY A 128 -4.36 -8.43 14.66
N TRP A 129 -4.48 -9.10 15.79
CA TRP A 129 -4.63 -8.48 17.11
C TRP A 129 -3.58 -7.40 17.42
N LEU A 130 -2.32 -7.63 17.06
CA LEU A 130 -1.24 -6.66 17.31
C LEU A 130 -1.40 -5.40 16.45
N SER A 131 -1.82 -5.53 15.20
CA SER A 131 -2.14 -4.38 14.33
C SER A 131 -3.29 -3.56 14.89
N GLN A 132 -4.30 -4.21 15.44
CA GLN A 132 -5.46 -3.56 16.07
C GLN A 132 -5.05 -2.76 17.32
N VAL A 133 -4.20 -3.35 18.15
CA VAL A 133 -3.62 -2.67 19.33
C VAL A 133 -2.79 -1.47 18.89
N ILE A 134 -1.96 -1.60 17.83
CA ILE A 134 -1.17 -0.49 17.28
C ILE A 134 -2.09 0.62 16.78
N TYR A 135 -3.14 0.29 16.02
CA TYR A 135 -4.09 1.29 15.52
C TYR A 135 -4.80 2.02 16.66
N ALA A 136 -5.31 1.29 17.65
CA ALA A 136 -5.98 1.89 18.80
C ALA A 136 -5.02 2.77 19.63
N ALA A 137 -3.77 2.36 19.82
CA ALA A 137 -2.77 3.14 20.52
C ALA A 137 -2.40 4.43 19.77
N VAL A 138 -2.23 4.36 18.45
CA VAL A 138 -1.91 5.51 17.60
C VAL A 138 -3.10 6.48 17.54
N GLU A 139 -4.32 5.97 17.38
CA GLU A 139 -5.54 6.81 17.40
C GLU A 139 -5.69 7.52 18.75
N LYS A 140 -5.44 6.83 19.84
CA LYS A 140 -5.47 7.41 21.19
C LYS A 140 -4.42 8.51 21.39
N ALA A 141 -3.24 8.34 20.79
CA ALA A 141 -2.12 9.28 20.94
C ALA A 141 -2.26 10.55 20.09
N GLY A 142 -2.78 10.45 18.86
CA GLY A 142 -2.79 11.56 17.91
C GLY A 142 -4.06 11.64 17.06
N GLY A 143 -5.12 10.95 17.45
CA GLY A 143 -6.40 10.94 16.73
C GLY A 143 -6.33 10.24 15.37
N PRO A 144 -7.40 10.33 14.59
CA PRO A 144 -7.49 9.69 13.27
C PRO A 144 -6.42 10.17 12.27
N GLU A 145 -5.92 11.42 12.39
CA GLU A 145 -4.82 11.93 11.55
C GLU A 145 -3.51 11.16 11.76
N ALA A 146 -3.23 10.71 12.99
CA ALA A 146 -2.05 9.90 13.26
C ALA A 146 -2.11 8.54 12.56
N LEU A 147 -3.31 7.98 12.35
CA LEU A 147 -3.50 6.75 11.55
C LEU A 147 -3.14 6.97 10.08
N VAL A 148 -3.50 8.11 9.50
CA VAL A 148 -3.11 8.47 8.13
C VAL A 148 -1.59 8.56 8.03
N SER A 149 -0.94 9.15 9.04
CA SER A 149 0.52 9.26 9.08
C SER A 149 1.22 7.91 9.25
N LEU A 150 0.69 7.04 10.09
CA LEU A 150 1.17 5.65 10.24
C LEU A 150 1.04 4.88 8.92
N PHE A 151 -0.09 4.99 8.26
CA PHE A 151 -0.33 4.40 6.95
C PHE A 151 0.67 4.92 5.92
N THR A 152 0.79 6.25 5.80
CA THR A 152 1.74 6.89 4.88
C THR A 152 3.16 6.40 5.12
N ALA A 153 3.61 6.37 6.38
CA ALA A 153 4.94 5.90 6.74
C ALA A 153 5.14 4.42 6.36
N THR A 154 4.16 3.55 6.62
CA THR A 154 4.24 2.12 6.32
C THR A 154 4.32 1.87 4.81
N ILE A 155 3.50 2.55 4.01
CA ILE A 155 3.52 2.42 2.54
C ILE A 155 4.80 3.03 1.94
N LEU A 156 5.26 4.18 2.44
CA LEU A 156 6.55 4.75 2.01
C LEU A 156 7.71 3.80 2.29
N LEU A 157 7.78 3.25 3.49
CA LEU A 157 8.82 2.29 3.85
C LEU A 157 8.76 1.04 2.96
N PHE A 158 7.57 0.51 2.70
CA PHE A 158 7.38 -0.60 1.76
C PHE A 158 8.01 -0.30 0.39
N TYR A 159 7.65 0.83 -0.23
CA TYR A 159 8.18 1.18 -1.55
C TYR A 159 9.64 1.62 -1.53
N LEU A 160 10.14 2.21 -0.45
CA LEU A 160 11.57 2.49 -0.27
C LEU A 160 12.39 1.21 -0.22
N VAL A 161 11.90 0.18 0.48
CA VAL A 161 12.56 -1.14 0.52
C VAL A 161 12.54 -1.80 -0.85
N ILE A 162 11.42 -1.73 -1.59
CA ILE A 162 11.34 -2.22 -2.98
C ILE A 162 12.32 -1.45 -3.88
N ALA A 163 12.34 -0.12 -3.84
CA ALA A 163 13.27 0.71 -4.60
C ALA A 163 14.74 0.37 -4.27
N ARG A 164 15.04 0.17 -2.98
CA ARG A 164 16.37 -0.25 -2.53
C ARG A 164 16.75 -1.62 -3.10
N THR A 165 15.80 -2.56 -3.12
CA THR A 165 16.00 -3.91 -3.69
C THR A 165 16.25 -3.84 -5.19
N CYS A 166 15.47 -3.05 -5.92
CA CYS A 166 15.70 -2.78 -7.34
C CYS A 166 17.06 -2.13 -7.57
N TYR A 167 17.47 -1.17 -6.72
CA TYR A 167 18.75 -0.49 -6.81
C TYR A 167 19.94 -1.44 -6.64
N LEU A 168 19.86 -2.46 -5.79
CA LEU A 168 20.91 -3.47 -5.67
C LEU A 168 21.20 -4.17 -7.00
N GLN A 169 20.18 -4.31 -7.84
CA GLN A 169 20.25 -5.03 -9.11
C GLN A 169 20.52 -4.12 -10.32
N THR A 170 20.00 -2.88 -10.30
CA THR A 170 20.10 -1.93 -11.42
C THR A 170 21.28 -0.99 -11.32
N ARG A 171 21.77 -0.72 -10.11
CA ARG A 171 22.75 0.32 -9.76
C ARG A 171 22.37 1.72 -10.25
N SER A 172 21.08 1.93 -10.54
CA SER A 172 20.52 3.21 -10.99
C SER A 172 19.37 3.64 -10.11
N ALA A 173 19.54 4.74 -9.38
CA ALA A 173 18.49 5.30 -8.51
C ALA A 173 17.24 5.70 -9.31
N VAL A 174 17.43 6.32 -10.47
CA VAL A 174 16.32 6.75 -11.34
C VAL A 174 15.54 5.54 -11.86
N LEU A 175 16.23 4.55 -12.43
CA LEU A 175 15.58 3.35 -12.97
C LEU A 175 14.84 2.58 -11.88
N SER A 176 15.44 2.44 -10.69
CA SER A 176 14.78 1.79 -9.54
C SER A 176 13.52 2.53 -9.11
N THR A 177 13.55 3.86 -9.09
CA THR A 177 12.38 4.67 -8.76
C THR A 177 11.28 4.52 -9.80
N LEU A 178 11.60 4.48 -11.09
CA LEU A 178 10.64 4.27 -12.17
C LEU A 178 9.98 2.88 -12.10
N ILE A 179 10.78 1.82 -11.88
CA ILE A 179 10.25 0.45 -11.71
C ILE A 179 9.34 0.37 -10.47
N THR A 180 9.76 0.99 -9.37
CA THR A 180 8.96 1.07 -8.14
C THR A 180 7.67 1.86 -8.35
N GLY A 181 7.71 2.94 -9.12
CA GLY A 181 6.52 3.70 -9.52
C GLY A 181 5.54 2.87 -10.36
N ALA A 182 6.05 2.05 -11.28
CA ALA A 182 5.22 1.13 -12.05
C ALA A 182 4.57 0.06 -11.15
N ALA A 183 5.30 -0.47 -10.16
CA ALA A 183 4.76 -1.39 -9.16
C ALA A 183 3.73 -0.72 -8.23
N LEU A 184 3.94 0.56 -7.90
CA LEU A 184 2.96 1.36 -7.16
C LEU A 184 1.64 1.46 -7.93
N LEU A 185 1.68 1.77 -9.21
CA LEU A 185 0.49 1.83 -10.07
C LEU A 185 -0.19 0.46 -10.16
N LEU A 186 0.57 -0.61 -10.40
CA LEU A 186 0.06 -1.99 -10.44
C LEU A 186 -0.62 -2.43 -9.13
N GLY A 187 -0.09 -2.01 -7.98
CA GLY A 187 -0.64 -2.33 -6.66
C GLY A 187 -1.68 -1.34 -6.13
N TRP A 188 -1.97 -0.26 -6.87
CA TRP A 188 -2.71 0.91 -6.38
C TRP A 188 -4.06 0.57 -5.74
N SER A 189 -4.82 -0.31 -6.36
CA SER A 189 -6.14 -0.71 -5.87
C SER A 189 -6.12 -1.32 -4.45
N ARG A 190 -4.96 -1.79 -4.00
CA ARG A 190 -4.80 -2.42 -2.67
C ARG A 190 -4.15 -1.52 -1.64
N ILE A 191 -3.22 -0.68 -2.07
CA ILE A 191 -2.43 0.15 -1.16
C ILE A 191 -3.12 1.46 -0.77
N SER A 192 -4.26 1.79 -1.38
CA SER A 192 -4.98 3.04 -1.12
C SER A 192 -5.85 3.00 0.15
N THR A 193 -5.84 1.91 0.91
CA THR A 193 -6.63 1.71 2.13
C THR A 193 -5.76 1.31 3.32
N ILE A 194 -6.14 1.80 4.52
CA ILE A 194 -5.47 1.42 5.77
C ILE A 194 -5.98 0.06 6.21
N ARG A 195 -5.08 -0.92 6.27
CA ARG A 195 -5.39 -2.29 6.68
C ARG A 195 -4.20 -2.93 7.39
N PRO A 196 -4.41 -3.92 8.27
CA PRO A 196 -3.33 -4.72 8.85
C PRO A 196 -2.39 -5.35 7.81
N GLU A 197 -2.89 -5.65 6.61
CA GLU A 197 -2.13 -6.16 5.48
C GLU A 197 -0.95 -5.26 5.08
N ASN A 198 -1.01 -3.94 5.34
CA ASN A 198 0.06 -2.99 5.01
C ASN A 198 1.36 -3.28 5.78
N PHE A 199 1.27 -3.69 7.04
CA PHE A 199 2.44 -4.15 7.83
C PHE A 199 3.03 -5.42 7.22
N ALA A 200 2.18 -6.34 6.80
CA ALA A 200 2.59 -7.59 6.18
C ALA A 200 3.30 -7.37 4.84
N LEU A 201 2.82 -6.44 4.00
CA LEU A 201 3.49 -6.05 2.76
C LEU A 201 4.89 -5.47 3.03
N LEU A 202 5.04 -4.65 4.07
CA LEU A 202 6.36 -4.13 4.46
C LEU A 202 7.31 -5.27 4.87
N LEU A 203 6.86 -6.22 5.69
CA LEU A 203 7.67 -7.37 6.10
C LEU A 203 8.05 -8.25 4.90
N PHE A 204 7.14 -8.42 3.94
CA PHE A 204 7.42 -9.11 2.68
C PHE A 204 8.48 -8.40 1.85
N ALA A 205 8.41 -7.08 1.73
CA ALA A 205 9.44 -6.31 1.02
C ALA A 205 10.81 -6.43 1.71
N VAL A 206 10.84 -6.42 3.05
CA VAL A 206 12.07 -6.65 3.83
C VAL A 206 12.62 -8.06 3.54
N LEU A 207 11.77 -9.07 3.49
CA LEU A 207 12.17 -10.44 3.15
C LEU A 207 12.75 -10.51 1.73
N LEU A 208 12.10 -9.91 0.73
CA LEU A 208 12.62 -9.77 -0.64
C LEU A 208 14.00 -9.09 -0.64
N TRP A 209 14.14 -7.98 0.07
CA TRP A 209 15.40 -7.23 0.15
C TRP A 209 16.53 -8.08 0.75
N LEU A 210 16.26 -8.84 1.80
CA LEU A 210 17.25 -9.70 2.46
C LEU A 210 17.75 -10.79 1.51
N PHE A 211 16.83 -11.51 0.86
CA PHE A 211 17.19 -12.66 0.01
C PHE A 211 17.76 -12.24 -1.34
N VAL A 212 17.22 -11.22 -1.99
CA VAL A 212 17.77 -10.68 -3.23
C VAL A 212 19.13 -10.02 -2.96
N GLY A 213 19.27 -9.26 -1.88
CA GLY A 213 20.54 -8.66 -1.49
C GLY A 213 21.61 -9.72 -1.21
N ARG A 214 21.24 -10.84 -0.58
CA ARG A 214 22.14 -11.98 -0.41
C ARG A 214 22.54 -12.60 -1.74
N ARG A 215 21.57 -12.84 -2.64
CA ARG A 215 21.84 -13.37 -3.99
C ARG A 215 22.80 -12.47 -4.76
N VAL A 216 22.58 -11.17 -4.79
CA VAL A 216 23.43 -10.20 -5.48
C VAL A 216 24.86 -10.19 -4.91
N ARG A 217 25.01 -10.26 -3.58
CA ARG A 217 26.35 -10.35 -2.95
C ARG A 217 27.06 -11.65 -3.32
N ARG A 218 26.34 -12.79 -3.23
CA ARG A 218 26.90 -14.10 -3.60
C ARG A 218 27.39 -14.12 -5.05
N ASP A 219 26.60 -13.59 -5.96
CA ASP A 219 26.95 -13.58 -7.39
C ASP A 219 28.11 -12.62 -7.71
N ALA A 220 28.32 -11.59 -6.88
CA ALA A 220 29.44 -10.65 -6.99
C ALA A 220 30.73 -11.16 -6.32
N SER A 221 30.61 -12.00 -5.29
CA SER A 221 31.77 -12.53 -4.53
C SER A 221 32.10 -13.94 -4.99
N ILE A 222 32.81 -14.03 -6.14
CA ILE A 222 33.28 -15.31 -6.70
C ILE A 222 34.33 -16.01 -5.78
N LEU A 223 34.88 -15.34 -4.79
CA LEU A 223 36.06 -15.79 -4.04
C LEU A 223 35.95 -15.74 -2.49
N LEU A 224 34.89 -15.29 -1.90
CA LEU A 224 34.78 -15.18 -0.42
C LEU A 224 33.60 -15.98 0.10
N ASP A 225 33.89 -17.00 0.89
CA ASP A 225 32.90 -17.71 1.74
C ASP A 225 32.40 -16.72 2.83
N ASP A 226 31.45 -15.85 2.44
CA ASP A 226 30.89 -14.80 3.30
C ASP A 226 29.88 -15.42 4.28
N THR A 227 30.38 -16.16 5.26
CA THR A 227 29.59 -16.71 6.35
C THR A 227 29.30 -15.68 7.44
N HIS A 228 30.04 -14.56 7.46
CA HIS A 228 30.00 -13.57 8.54
C HIS A 228 28.71 -12.73 8.59
N GLY A 229 27.93 -12.63 7.49
CA GLY A 229 26.66 -11.91 7.46
C GLY A 229 25.41 -12.75 7.80
N ASP A 230 25.52 -14.07 7.82
CA ASP A 230 24.37 -14.98 7.92
C ASP A 230 23.71 -14.98 9.31
N TRP A 231 24.43 -14.65 10.39
CA TRP A 231 23.85 -14.61 11.73
C TRP A 231 22.65 -13.63 11.82
N LYS A 232 22.69 -12.53 11.03
CA LYS A 232 21.58 -11.56 10.96
C LYS A 232 20.33 -12.19 10.38
N LEU A 233 20.46 -13.12 9.44
CA LEU A 233 19.32 -13.84 8.86
C LEU A 233 18.77 -14.89 9.85
N TRP A 234 19.66 -15.59 10.59
CA TRP A 234 19.25 -16.55 11.61
C TRP A 234 18.41 -15.92 12.73
N LEU A 235 18.66 -14.65 13.06
CA LEU A 235 17.85 -13.90 14.02
C LEU A 235 16.69 -13.15 13.34
N GLY A 236 16.96 -12.54 12.21
CA GLY A 236 15.99 -11.66 11.53
C GLY A 236 14.77 -12.40 10.98
N ILE A 237 14.96 -13.60 10.42
CA ILE A 237 13.84 -14.39 9.86
C ILE A 237 12.83 -14.79 10.95
N PRO A 238 13.23 -15.39 12.09
CA PRO A 238 12.26 -15.68 13.16
C PRO A 238 11.54 -14.44 13.67
N VAL A 239 12.24 -13.33 13.85
CA VAL A 239 11.63 -12.07 14.30
C VAL A 239 10.61 -11.56 13.30
N ILE A 240 10.94 -11.57 12.00
CA ILE A 240 10.00 -11.17 10.93
C ILE A 240 8.73 -12.04 10.98
N PHE A 241 8.86 -13.36 11.06
CA PHE A 241 7.70 -14.26 11.02
C PHE A 241 6.90 -14.27 12.33
N ALA A 242 7.55 -14.15 13.48
CA ALA A 242 6.87 -13.97 14.76
C ALA A 242 6.05 -12.66 14.77
N LEU A 243 6.63 -11.54 14.32
CA LEU A 243 5.89 -10.28 14.17
C LEU A 243 4.74 -10.42 13.17
N TRP A 244 4.99 -11.03 12.01
CA TRP A 244 4.00 -11.17 10.94
C TRP A 244 2.79 -11.98 11.41
N ALA A 245 2.99 -13.11 12.09
CA ALA A 245 1.93 -13.96 12.59
C ALA A 245 1.02 -13.28 13.63
N ASN A 246 1.49 -12.20 14.26
CA ASN A 246 0.72 -11.40 15.21
C ASN A 246 0.11 -10.14 14.56
N LEU A 247 0.66 -9.68 13.43
CA LEU A 247 0.18 -8.50 12.72
C LEU A 247 -0.89 -8.82 11.67
N HIS A 248 -0.77 -9.97 10.97
CA HIS A 248 -1.70 -10.33 9.89
C HIS A 248 -1.55 -11.78 9.45
N GLY A 249 -2.66 -12.43 9.11
CA GLY A 249 -2.71 -13.85 8.70
C GLY A 249 -2.02 -14.19 7.36
N SER A 250 -1.48 -13.22 6.62
CA SER A 250 -0.80 -13.45 5.33
C SER A 250 0.66 -13.94 5.44
N PHE A 251 1.13 -14.36 6.59
CA PHE A 251 2.48 -14.93 6.76
C PHE A 251 2.75 -16.13 5.82
N LEU A 252 1.69 -16.79 5.33
CA LEU A 252 1.78 -17.81 4.30
C LEU A 252 2.38 -17.28 2.99
N CYS A 253 2.18 -15.99 2.65
CA CYS A 253 2.83 -15.36 1.49
C CYS A 253 4.36 -15.30 1.68
N GLY A 254 4.81 -14.99 2.90
CA GLY A 254 6.24 -15.01 3.22
C GLY A 254 6.85 -16.41 3.13
N LEU A 255 6.16 -17.43 3.67
CA LEU A 255 6.60 -18.83 3.53
C LEU A 255 6.61 -19.29 2.07
N GLY A 256 5.60 -18.89 1.27
CA GLY A 256 5.55 -19.14 -0.16
C GLY A 256 6.74 -18.51 -0.91
N LEU A 257 7.12 -17.27 -0.54
CA LEU A 257 8.29 -16.60 -1.09
C LEU A 257 9.58 -17.36 -0.75
N LEU A 258 9.77 -17.78 0.50
CA LEU A 258 10.92 -18.61 0.90
C LEU A 258 10.96 -19.92 0.11
N GLY A 259 9.80 -20.57 -0.06
CA GLY A 259 9.67 -21.75 -0.91
C GLY A 259 10.14 -21.50 -2.35
N CYS A 260 9.84 -20.33 -2.92
CA CYS A 260 10.34 -19.96 -4.25
C CYS A 260 11.87 -19.86 -4.30
N PHE A 261 12.53 -19.35 -3.24
CA PHE A 261 13.99 -19.33 -3.16
C PHE A 261 14.58 -20.73 -3.00
N VAL A 262 13.95 -21.61 -2.20
CA VAL A 262 14.36 -23.02 -2.04
C VAL A 262 14.28 -23.75 -3.38
N LEU A 263 13.12 -23.66 -4.07
CA LEU A 263 12.90 -24.29 -5.37
C LEU A 263 13.83 -23.72 -6.45
N GLY A 264 14.01 -22.39 -6.45
CA GLY A 264 14.95 -21.73 -7.36
C GLY A 264 16.36 -22.28 -7.21
N ARG A 265 16.87 -22.40 -5.97
CA ARG A 265 18.19 -22.95 -5.72
C ARG A 265 18.30 -24.42 -6.11
N ALA A 266 17.29 -25.21 -5.82
CA ALA A 266 17.25 -26.62 -6.27
C ALA A 266 17.37 -26.73 -7.79
N CYS A 267 16.61 -25.93 -8.55
CA CYS A 267 16.69 -25.90 -10.01
C CYS A 267 18.07 -25.47 -10.52
N GLU A 268 18.68 -24.42 -9.93
CA GLU A 268 20.02 -23.96 -10.29
C GLU A 268 21.06 -25.08 -10.11
N VAL A 269 21.00 -25.81 -8.98
CA VAL A 269 21.93 -26.91 -8.70
C VAL A 269 21.73 -28.07 -9.68
N VAL A 270 20.47 -28.46 -9.96
CA VAL A 270 20.17 -29.50 -10.93
C VAL A 270 20.66 -29.12 -12.32
N GLN A 271 20.44 -27.88 -12.74
CA GLN A 271 20.89 -27.40 -14.07
C GLN A 271 22.40 -27.41 -14.19
N THR A 272 23.14 -27.05 -13.12
CA THR A 272 24.60 -26.93 -13.13
C THR A 272 25.28 -28.25 -12.93
N LYS A 273 24.84 -29.05 -11.95
CA LYS A 273 25.48 -30.31 -11.54
C LYS A 273 24.87 -31.55 -12.19
N LYS A 274 23.74 -31.39 -12.91
CA LYS A 274 22.96 -32.47 -13.56
C LYS A 274 22.62 -33.65 -12.63
N SER A 275 22.45 -33.37 -11.32
CA SER A 275 22.23 -34.40 -10.31
C SER A 275 21.25 -33.87 -9.26
N ILE A 276 20.20 -34.64 -8.97
CA ILE A 276 19.23 -34.34 -7.90
C ILE A 276 19.86 -34.53 -6.52
N THR A 277 20.72 -35.54 -6.36
CA THR A 277 21.42 -35.78 -5.08
C THR A 277 22.34 -34.63 -4.71
N ALA A 278 22.90 -33.93 -5.69
CA ALA A 278 23.72 -32.75 -5.46
C ALA A 278 22.96 -31.60 -4.81
N VAL A 279 21.62 -31.55 -4.93
CA VAL A 279 20.78 -30.53 -4.28
C VAL A 279 20.88 -30.66 -2.76
N PHE A 280 20.76 -31.88 -2.24
CA PHE A 280 20.80 -32.13 -0.79
C PHE A 280 22.21 -31.92 -0.19
N LEU A 281 23.23 -31.98 -1.02
CA LEU A 281 24.61 -31.69 -0.62
C LEU A 281 24.95 -30.20 -0.76
N ASP A 282 24.11 -29.41 -1.44
CA ASP A 282 24.36 -27.98 -1.63
C ASP A 282 24.14 -27.22 -0.32
N ARG A 283 25.17 -26.48 0.11
CA ARG A 283 25.19 -25.76 1.37
C ARG A 283 24.12 -24.65 1.42
N GLU A 284 23.95 -23.93 0.30
CA GLU A 284 22.98 -22.84 0.19
C GLU A 284 21.54 -23.36 0.21
N PHE A 285 21.27 -24.46 -0.52
CA PHE A 285 19.95 -25.11 -0.48
C PHE A 285 19.56 -25.50 0.95
N ARG A 286 20.45 -26.15 1.68
CA ARG A 286 20.20 -26.56 3.07
C ARG A 286 19.95 -25.36 3.99
N ARG A 287 20.70 -24.25 3.83
CA ARG A 287 20.46 -23.01 4.57
C ARG A 287 19.09 -22.44 4.30
N LEU A 288 18.68 -22.36 3.03
CA LEU A 288 17.36 -21.88 2.64
C LEU A 288 16.23 -22.74 3.24
N VAL A 289 16.41 -24.07 3.27
CA VAL A 289 15.47 -24.99 3.92
C VAL A 289 15.39 -24.70 5.41
N TYR A 290 16.52 -24.64 6.12
CA TYR A 290 16.54 -24.35 7.55
C TYR A 290 15.92 -22.99 7.90
N TRP A 291 16.16 -21.95 7.11
CA TRP A 291 15.52 -20.66 7.31
C TRP A 291 14.01 -20.73 7.07
N THR A 292 13.55 -21.53 6.13
CA THR A 292 12.12 -21.74 5.89
C THR A 292 11.44 -22.51 7.04
N GLU A 293 12.11 -23.55 7.56
CA GLU A 293 11.65 -24.29 8.73
C GLU A 293 11.62 -23.39 9.99
N LEU A 294 12.67 -22.59 10.20
CA LEU A 294 12.74 -21.64 11.30
C LEU A 294 11.66 -20.56 11.19
N ALA A 295 11.39 -20.07 9.99
CA ALA A 295 10.30 -19.14 9.73
C ALA A 295 8.93 -19.76 10.07
N ALA A 296 8.71 -21.00 9.63
CA ALA A 296 7.49 -21.74 9.94
C ALA A 296 7.35 -21.98 11.45
N ALA A 297 8.43 -22.36 12.15
CA ALA A 297 8.41 -22.50 13.60
C ALA A 297 8.12 -21.18 14.32
N ALA A 298 8.68 -20.05 13.82
CA ALA A 298 8.49 -18.74 14.43
C ALA A 298 7.06 -18.22 14.33
N VAL A 299 6.28 -18.67 13.35
CA VAL A 299 4.83 -18.37 13.26
C VAL A 299 4.09 -18.86 14.51
N LEU A 300 4.56 -19.93 15.16
CA LEU A 300 3.96 -20.45 16.40
C LEU A 300 4.13 -19.51 17.60
N VAL A 301 4.98 -18.48 17.50
CA VAL A 301 5.16 -17.43 18.50
C VAL A 301 4.03 -16.41 18.40
N ASN A 302 2.80 -16.89 18.64
CA ASN A 302 1.58 -16.07 18.74
C ASN A 302 0.63 -16.73 19.76
N PRO A 303 -0.38 -16.00 20.26
CA PRO A 303 -1.30 -16.52 21.29
C PRO A 303 -2.09 -17.77 20.87
N TYR A 304 -2.24 -18.00 19.57
CA TYR A 304 -3.06 -19.09 19.01
C TYR A 304 -2.21 -20.28 18.55
N THR A 305 -0.89 -20.17 18.56
CA THR A 305 0.04 -21.22 18.18
C THR A 305 -0.31 -21.88 16.82
N ILE A 306 -0.63 -23.18 16.82
CA ILE A 306 -0.97 -23.91 15.58
C ILE A 306 -2.31 -23.48 14.96
N ASP A 307 -3.24 -22.96 15.77
CA ASP A 307 -4.53 -22.46 15.28
C ASP A 307 -4.34 -21.29 14.31
N ALA A 308 -3.23 -20.55 14.39
CA ALA A 308 -2.90 -19.51 13.42
C ALA A 308 -2.79 -20.05 11.98
N TYR A 309 -2.16 -21.21 11.80
CA TYR A 309 -2.08 -21.89 10.51
C TYR A 309 -3.45 -22.40 10.04
N ILE A 310 -4.19 -23.02 10.98
CA ILE A 310 -5.50 -23.58 10.68
C ILE A 310 -6.44 -22.46 10.23
N GLU A 311 -6.45 -21.33 10.94
CA GLU A 311 -7.32 -20.20 10.62
C GLU A 311 -6.91 -19.49 9.33
N ALA A 312 -5.62 -19.27 9.08
CA ALA A 312 -5.16 -18.70 7.81
C ALA A 312 -5.60 -19.52 6.59
N LEU A 313 -5.63 -20.87 6.72
CA LEU A 313 -6.11 -21.78 5.68
C LEU A 313 -7.65 -21.78 5.58
N ARG A 314 -8.36 -21.75 6.72
CA ARG A 314 -9.83 -21.68 6.77
C ARG A 314 -10.34 -20.38 6.16
N PHE A 315 -9.70 -19.26 6.51
CA PHE A 315 -10.06 -17.95 6.00
C PHE A 315 -10.08 -17.91 4.47
N SER A 316 -9.08 -18.51 3.82
CA SER A 316 -8.99 -18.57 2.37
C SER A 316 -10.10 -19.42 1.70
N ARG A 317 -10.77 -20.29 2.46
CA ARG A 317 -11.83 -21.19 1.99
C ARG A 317 -13.24 -20.74 2.40
N ASN A 318 -13.36 -19.65 3.15
CA ASN A 318 -14.64 -19.16 3.65
C ASN A 318 -15.56 -18.75 2.50
N LEU A 319 -16.80 -19.28 2.50
CA LEU A 319 -17.76 -19.05 1.41
C LEU A 319 -18.31 -17.62 1.40
N ASN A 320 -18.44 -16.97 2.57
CA ASN A 320 -18.92 -15.58 2.63
C ASN A 320 -17.94 -14.63 1.95
N LEU A 321 -16.62 -14.86 2.11
CA LEU A 321 -15.57 -14.05 1.50
C LEU A 321 -15.56 -14.15 -0.03
N ARG A 322 -15.96 -15.28 -0.60
CA ARG A 322 -15.99 -15.45 -2.06
C ARG A 322 -17.03 -14.57 -2.77
N GLU A 323 -17.97 -14.02 -2.03
CA GLU A 323 -19.02 -13.13 -2.56
C GLU A 323 -18.59 -11.65 -2.59
N ILE A 324 -17.35 -11.34 -2.15
CA ILE A 324 -16.80 -9.98 -2.19
C ILE A 324 -15.84 -9.80 -3.37
N VAL A 325 -15.87 -8.59 -3.95
CA VAL A 325 -15.05 -8.22 -5.12
C VAL A 325 -13.56 -8.48 -4.93
N GLU A 326 -13.03 -8.28 -3.73
CA GLU A 326 -11.60 -8.47 -3.43
C GLU A 326 -11.13 -9.92 -3.56
N TRP A 327 -12.03 -10.90 -3.39
CA TRP A 327 -11.76 -12.32 -3.52
C TRP A 327 -12.10 -12.87 -4.91
N ALA A 328 -12.70 -12.04 -5.76
CA ALA A 328 -12.99 -12.41 -7.13
C ALA A 328 -11.71 -12.49 -7.98
N PRO A 329 -11.70 -13.33 -9.02
CA PRO A 329 -10.64 -13.32 -10.03
C PRO A 329 -10.51 -11.95 -10.69
N LEU A 330 -9.29 -11.63 -11.14
CA LEU A 330 -9.06 -10.42 -11.92
C LEU A 330 -9.87 -10.43 -13.22
N SER A 331 -10.53 -9.32 -13.50
CA SER A 331 -11.33 -9.11 -14.71
C SER A 331 -10.87 -7.86 -15.45
N PHE A 332 -10.93 -7.87 -16.76
CA PHE A 332 -10.65 -6.69 -17.61
C PHE A 332 -11.65 -5.55 -17.42
N SER A 333 -12.80 -5.81 -16.81
CA SER A 333 -13.74 -4.75 -16.41
C SER A 333 -13.22 -3.89 -15.25
N HIS A 334 -12.25 -4.41 -14.48
CA HIS A 334 -11.61 -3.72 -13.37
C HIS A 334 -10.22 -3.17 -13.79
N PRO A 335 -9.82 -1.94 -13.40
CA PRO A 335 -8.51 -1.38 -13.74
C PRO A 335 -7.34 -2.30 -13.40
N ALA A 336 -7.33 -2.93 -12.21
CA ALA A 336 -6.29 -3.85 -11.79
C ALA A 336 -6.08 -5.04 -12.74
N GLY A 337 -7.14 -5.53 -13.42
CA GLY A 337 -7.01 -6.59 -14.41
C GLY A 337 -6.27 -6.14 -15.66
N LYS A 338 -6.47 -4.90 -16.10
CA LYS A 338 -5.74 -4.30 -17.23
C LYS A 338 -4.28 -4.06 -16.87
N GLU A 339 -4.02 -3.56 -15.67
CA GLU A 339 -2.68 -3.32 -15.14
C GLU A 339 -1.89 -4.63 -14.99
N PHE A 340 -2.54 -5.68 -14.49
CA PHE A 340 -1.96 -7.02 -14.40
C PHE A 340 -1.61 -7.58 -15.78
N ALA A 341 -2.52 -7.49 -16.77
CA ALA A 341 -2.26 -7.93 -18.12
C ALA A 341 -1.08 -7.17 -18.75
N ALA A 342 -1.01 -5.84 -18.56
CA ALA A 342 0.12 -5.04 -18.99
C ALA A 342 1.44 -5.50 -18.34
N ALA A 343 1.43 -5.82 -17.04
CA ALA A 343 2.60 -6.34 -16.33
C ALA A 343 3.07 -7.69 -16.90
N VAL A 344 2.12 -8.59 -17.25
CA VAL A 344 2.42 -9.88 -17.90
C VAL A 344 3.02 -9.65 -19.30
N VAL A 345 2.48 -8.73 -20.09
CA VAL A 345 3.04 -8.37 -21.42
C VAL A 345 4.47 -7.85 -21.26
N VAL A 346 4.74 -7.00 -20.26
CA VAL A 346 6.09 -6.51 -19.96
C VAL A 346 7.04 -7.67 -19.66
N ILE A 347 6.63 -8.67 -18.86
CA ILE A 347 7.45 -9.88 -18.63
C ILE A 347 7.77 -10.58 -19.94
N GLY A 348 6.77 -10.77 -20.83
CA GLY A 348 6.95 -11.37 -22.14
C GLY A 348 7.95 -10.60 -23.02
N LEU A 349 7.86 -9.27 -23.03
CA LEU A 349 8.80 -8.41 -23.74
C LEU A 349 10.22 -8.51 -23.16
N LEU A 350 10.35 -8.55 -21.83
CA LEU A 350 11.65 -8.72 -21.18
C LEU A 350 12.25 -10.09 -21.47
N LEU A 351 11.48 -11.16 -21.48
CA LEU A 351 11.92 -12.51 -21.89
C LEU A 351 12.43 -12.52 -23.34
N ARG A 352 11.81 -11.73 -24.22
CA ARG A 352 12.19 -11.67 -25.65
C ARG A 352 13.41 -10.80 -25.91
N HIS A 353 13.58 -9.72 -25.14
CA HIS A 353 14.58 -8.68 -25.47
C HIS A 353 15.76 -8.60 -24.50
N SER A 354 15.63 -9.05 -23.25
CA SER A 354 16.75 -9.07 -22.31
C SER A 354 17.69 -10.25 -22.61
N ARG A 355 18.98 -10.00 -22.46
CA ARG A 355 20.05 -11.04 -22.59
C ARG A 355 20.30 -11.76 -21.27
N LYS A 356 19.82 -11.20 -20.16
CA LYS A 356 19.96 -11.83 -18.85
C LYS A 356 18.90 -12.92 -18.68
N PRO A 357 19.23 -14.12 -18.18
CA PRO A 357 18.24 -15.09 -17.79
C PRO A 357 17.53 -14.64 -16.52
N PHE A 358 16.24 -14.94 -16.40
CA PHE A 358 15.53 -14.81 -15.13
C PHE A 358 16.10 -15.80 -14.13
N ALA A 359 16.36 -15.36 -12.90
CA ALA A 359 16.73 -16.29 -11.83
C ALA A 359 15.57 -17.26 -11.55
N ALA A 360 15.87 -18.52 -11.31
CA ALA A 360 14.83 -19.54 -11.11
C ALA A 360 13.89 -19.18 -9.93
N SER A 361 14.41 -18.60 -8.85
CA SER A 361 13.60 -18.11 -7.73
C SER A 361 12.61 -17.01 -8.16
N ASP A 362 13.02 -16.12 -9.06
CA ASP A 362 12.16 -15.04 -9.56
C ASP A 362 11.06 -15.59 -10.46
N VAL A 363 11.35 -16.61 -11.27
CA VAL A 363 10.35 -17.32 -12.07
C VAL A 363 9.31 -17.99 -11.17
N PHE A 364 9.73 -18.74 -10.14
CA PHE A 364 8.78 -19.35 -9.21
C PHE A 364 7.95 -18.32 -8.47
N ALA A 365 8.55 -17.20 -8.05
CA ALA A 365 7.82 -16.14 -7.38
C ALA A 365 6.81 -15.44 -8.31
N LEU A 366 7.20 -15.13 -9.56
CA LEU A 366 6.28 -14.56 -10.56
C LEU A 366 5.12 -15.50 -10.88
N LEU A 367 5.38 -16.81 -10.98
CA LEU A 367 4.33 -17.80 -11.21
C LEU A 367 3.40 -17.93 -10.01
N LEU A 368 3.94 -18.06 -8.80
CA LEU A 368 3.14 -18.22 -7.57
C LEU A 368 2.25 -17.00 -7.31
N PHE A 369 2.87 -15.81 -7.24
CA PHE A 369 2.14 -14.58 -6.91
C PHE A 369 1.32 -14.06 -8.09
N GLY A 370 1.75 -14.33 -9.33
CA GLY A 370 0.98 -14.02 -10.54
C GLY A 370 -0.28 -14.87 -10.64
N ALA A 371 -0.19 -16.18 -10.42
CA ALA A 371 -1.36 -17.06 -10.36
C ALA A 371 -2.30 -16.67 -9.21
N ALA A 372 -1.74 -16.38 -8.02
CA ALA A 372 -2.54 -15.92 -6.89
C ALA A 372 -3.27 -14.60 -7.19
N ALA A 373 -2.61 -13.63 -7.85
CA ALA A 373 -3.22 -12.36 -8.25
C ALA A 373 -4.31 -12.56 -9.31
N ALA A 374 -4.08 -13.43 -10.30
CA ALA A 374 -5.08 -13.74 -11.32
C ALA A 374 -6.35 -14.36 -10.71
N LEU A 375 -6.20 -15.18 -9.67
CA LEU A 375 -7.30 -15.85 -8.99
C LEU A 375 -7.99 -14.99 -7.93
N GLN A 376 -7.30 -13.99 -7.37
CA GLN A 376 -7.83 -13.13 -6.32
C GLN A 376 -7.23 -11.71 -6.43
N LEU A 377 -8.09 -10.71 -6.66
CA LEU A 377 -7.71 -9.30 -6.78
C LEU A 377 -6.82 -8.84 -5.62
N ARG A 378 -7.08 -9.29 -4.39
CA ARG A 378 -6.32 -8.88 -3.20
C ARG A 378 -4.83 -9.24 -3.25
N MET A 379 -4.42 -10.19 -4.09
CA MET A 379 -3.02 -10.62 -4.21
C MET A 379 -2.18 -9.73 -5.13
N ILE A 380 -2.79 -8.71 -5.77
CA ILE A 380 -2.10 -7.86 -6.75
C ILE A 380 -0.94 -7.07 -6.13
N GLY A 381 -1.06 -6.63 -4.87
CA GLY A 381 0.00 -5.89 -4.17
C GLY A 381 1.27 -6.74 -3.95
N TRP A 382 1.10 -8.03 -3.64
CA TRP A 382 2.19 -9.00 -3.48
C TRP A 382 2.88 -9.28 -4.81
N PHE A 383 2.07 -9.48 -5.87
CA PHE A 383 2.57 -9.65 -7.22
C PHE A 383 3.35 -8.42 -7.70
N ALA A 384 2.86 -7.21 -7.45
CA ALA A 384 3.52 -5.97 -7.84
C ALA A 384 4.94 -5.84 -7.23
N ALA A 385 5.11 -6.22 -5.97
CA ALA A 385 6.41 -6.23 -5.30
C ALA A 385 7.37 -7.24 -5.95
N VAL A 386 6.90 -8.45 -6.20
CA VAL A 386 7.69 -9.50 -6.89
C VAL A 386 8.02 -9.08 -8.32
N TRP A 387 7.04 -8.53 -9.05
CA TRP A 387 7.22 -8.06 -10.42
C TRP A 387 8.31 -6.99 -10.51
N ALA A 388 8.29 -5.97 -9.63
CA ALA A 388 9.31 -4.93 -9.63
C ALA A 388 10.72 -5.50 -9.45
N VAL A 389 10.88 -6.37 -8.46
CA VAL A 389 12.18 -6.93 -8.10
C VAL A 389 12.69 -7.90 -9.15
N ALA A 390 11.83 -8.77 -9.68
CA ALA A 390 12.19 -9.77 -10.69
C ALA A 390 12.53 -9.12 -12.04
N THR A 391 11.87 -8.02 -12.41
CA THR A 391 12.10 -7.35 -13.70
C THR A 391 13.26 -6.35 -13.68
N ALA A 392 13.66 -5.86 -12.51
CA ALA A 392 14.69 -4.83 -12.37
C ALA A 392 16.02 -5.12 -13.10
N PRO A 393 16.64 -6.32 -13.01
CA PRO A 393 17.90 -6.60 -13.71
C PRO A 393 17.75 -6.63 -15.22
N HIS A 394 16.55 -6.95 -15.73
CA HIS A 394 16.25 -7.01 -17.16
C HIS A 394 16.06 -5.62 -17.75
N PHE A 395 15.37 -4.72 -17.03
CA PHE A 395 15.31 -3.31 -17.40
C PHE A 395 16.69 -2.66 -17.42
N ALA A 396 17.54 -2.99 -16.45
CA ALA A 396 18.92 -2.48 -16.43
C ALA A 396 19.72 -2.96 -17.66
N ASP A 397 19.55 -4.23 -18.09
CA ASP A 397 20.18 -4.76 -19.30
C ASP A 397 19.69 -4.03 -20.55
N LEU A 398 18.39 -3.78 -20.68
CA LEU A 398 17.82 -3.05 -21.82
C LEU A 398 18.34 -1.60 -21.87
N VAL A 399 18.29 -0.90 -20.74
CA VAL A 399 18.76 0.49 -20.64
C VAL A 399 20.25 0.60 -20.99
N ALA A 400 21.08 -0.30 -20.48
CA ALA A 400 22.52 -0.32 -20.78
C ALA A 400 22.81 -0.53 -22.27
N ARG A 401 21.96 -1.27 -22.99
CA ARG A 401 22.12 -1.53 -24.42
C ARG A 401 21.55 -0.42 -25.32
N TRP A 402 20.39 0.11 -24.96
CA TRP A 402 19.74 1.13 -25.78
C TRP A 402 20.29 2.54 -25.53
N PHE A 403 20.82 2.75 -24.34
CA PHE A 403 21.43 4.00 -23.92
C PHE A 403 22.84 3.73 -23.36
N PRO A 404 23.79 3.26 -24.21
CA PRO A 404 25.15 3.04 -23.74
C PRO A 404 25.67 4.36 -23.17
N ALA A 405 26.15 4.31 -21.92
CA ALA A 405 26.81 5.47 -21.33
C ALA A 405 27.93 5.86 -22.31
N ARG A 406 27.89 7.11 -22.79
CA ARG A 406 29.02 7.66 -23.55
C ARG A 406 30.25 7.43 -22.67
N ALA A 407 31.18 6.62 -23.16
CA ALA A 407 32.41 6.34 -22.45
C ALA A 407 32.98 7.70 -22.05
N ALA A 408 33.02 7.99 -20.76
CA ALA A 408 33.82 9.09 -20.27
C ALA A 408 35.19 8.80 -20.83
N LYS A 409 35.70 9.67 -21.72
CA LYS A 409 37.11 9.62 -22.08
C LYS A 409 37.84 9.47 -20.75
N PRO A 410 38.75 8.48 -20.61
CA PRO A 410 39.65 8.54 -19.50
C PRO A 410 40.32 9.91 -19.62
N GLU A 411 39.98 10.85 -18.76
CA GLU A 411 40.89 11.94 -18.48
C GLU A 411 42.11 11.22 -17.97
N VAL A 412 43.10 11.09 -18.87
CA VAL A 412 44.46 10.79 -18.50
C VAL A 412 44.80 11.94 -17.58
N ALA A 413 44.69 11.70 -16.28
CA ALA A 413 45.36 12.52 -15.29
C ALA A 413 46.85 12.33 -15.64
N GLU A 414 47.37 13.21 -16.49
CA GLU A 414 48.80 13.51 -16.50
C GLU A 414 49.09 13.91 -15.05
N ALA A 415 49.60 12.96 -14.32
CA ALA A 415 50.17 13.17 -13.02
C ALA A 415 51.42 14.04 -13.25
N ASP A 416 51.23 15.36 -13.32
CA ASP A 416 52.23 16.28 -12.82
C ASP A 416 52.38 15.96 -11.33
N ALA A 417 53.34 15.10 -11.03
CA ALA A 417 53.85 14.89 -9.71
C ALA A 417 54.58 16.18 -9.25
N ALA A 418 53.83 17.21 -9.02
CA ALA A 418 54.28 18.33 -8.17
C ALA A 418 54.09 17.79 -6.72
N VAL A 419 55.21 17.74 -6.03
CA VAL A 419 55.31 17.50 -4.58
C VAL A 419 54.27 18.39 -3.90
N ALA A 420 53.12 17.77 -3.53
CA ALA A 420 52.11 18.42 -2.70
C ALA A 420 52.51 18.21 -1.26
N ASP A 421 52.63 19.31 -0.50
CA ASP A 421 52.73 19.28 0.95
C ASP A 421 51.54 18.46 1.52
N GLU A 422 51.86 17.50 2.38
CA GLU A 422 50.92 16.49 2.95
C GLU A 422 49.90 17.11 3.95
N ASP A 423 49.89 18.41 4.14
CA ASP A 423 49.03 19.10 5.11
C ASP A 423 47.82 19.75 4.42
N ASP A 424 46.59 19.23 4.69
CA ASP A 424 45.27 19.82 4.43
C ASP A 424 44.61 19.59 3.05
N GLU A 425 44.76 18.45 2.38
CA GLU A 425 43.89 18.17 1.25
C GLU A 425 42.46 17.77 1.71
N ILE A 426 41.50 18.73 1.56
CA ILE A 426 40.07 18.41 1.63
C ILE A 426 39.78 17.35 0.57
N PRO A 427 39.33 16.12 0.93
CA PRO A 427 39.12 15.07 -0.05
C PRO A 427 38.14 15.54 -1.13
N ALA A 428 38.56 15.44 -2.39
CA ALA A 428 37.75 15.84 -3.54
C ALA A 428 36.46 15.01 -3.58
N LEU A 429 35.32 15.68 -3.78
CA LEU A 429 34.04 14.99 -3.88
C LEU A 429 33.95 14.18 -5.17
N PRO A 430 33.33 12.97 -5.14
CA PRO A 430 33.11 12.18 -6.35
C PRO A 430 32.33 12.97 -7.41
N PRO A 431 32.57 12.74 -8.72
CA PRO A 431 31.89 13.45 -9.80
C PRO A 431 30.35 13.44 -9.64
N GLY A 432 29.74 14.60 -9.79
CA GLY A 432 28.28 14.76 -9.67
C GLY A 432 27.73 14.78 -8.24
N HIS A 433 28.59 14.71 -7.21
CA HIS A 433 28.20 14.85 -5.81
C HIS A 433 28.42 16.30 -5.33
N SER A 434 27.53 16.78 -4.48
CA SER A 434 27.62 18.12 -3.87
C SER A 434 26.77 18.20 -2.61
N TYR A 435 27.23 18.93 -1.63
CA TYR A 435 26.44 19.30 -0.43
C TYR A 435 25.18 20.10 -0.77
N ARG A 436 25.17 20.83 -1.92
CA ARG A 436 23.96 21.53 -2.39
C ARG A 436 22.81 20.54 -2.65
N TYR A 437 23.10 19.34 -3.14
CA TYR A 437 22.08 18.31 -3.35
C TYR A 437 21.59 17.71 -2.03
N THR A 438 22.45 17.63 -1.03
CA THR A 438 22.07 17.20 0.32
C THR A 438 21.11 18.20 0.95
N LEU A 439 21.44 19.50 0.88
CA LEU A 439 20.55 20.58 1.33
C LEU A 439 19.23 20.58 0.54
N GLY A 440 19.30 20.38 -0.77
CA GLY A 440 18.12 20.26 -1.62
C GLY A 440 17.22 19.08 -1.22
N CYS A 441 17.79 17.91 -0.95
CA CYS A 441 17.04 16.75 -0.44
C CYS A 441 16.42 17.04 0.93
N ALA A 442 17.18 17.63 1.86
CA ALA A 442 16.67 18.02 3.17
C ALA A 442 15.52 19.04 3.05
N GLY A 443 15.67 20.03 2.17
CA GLY A 443 14.60 20.99 1.86
C GLY A 443 13.36 20.35 1.28
N LEU A 444 13.51 19.41 0.34
CA LEU A 444 12.39 18.66 -0.24
C LEU A 444 11.68 17.78 0.81
N ILE A 445 12.43 17.14 1.70
CA ILE A 445 11.85 16.35 2.81
C ILE A 445 11.06 17.27 3.74
N TRP A 446 11.65 18.43 4.10
CA TRP A 446 10.96 19.41 4.93
C TRP A 446 9.69 19.95 4.27
N ILE A 447 9.76 20.30 2.98
CA ILE A 447 8.60 20.74 2.20
C ILE A 447 7.54 19.65 2.18
N ALA A 448 7.91 18.41 1.84
CA ALA A 448 6.98 17.29 1.84
C ALA A 448 6.33 17.11 3.22
N PHE A 449 7.10 17.17 4.31
CA PHE A 449 6.57 17.11 5.66
C PHE A 449 5.60 18.28 5.94
N ALA A 450 5.98 19.51 5.61
CA ALA A 450 5.15 20.70 5.84
C ALA A 450 3.80 20.65 5.10
N PHE A 451 3.76 19.98 3.95
CA PHE A 451 2.53 19.76 3.18
C PHE A 451 1.70 18.57 3.67
N THR A 452 2.15 17.80 4.66
CA THR A 452 1.30 16.73 5.24
C THR A 452 0.18 17.33 6.08
N THR A 453 -0.95 16.63 6.14
CA THR A 453 -2.08 17.04 6.99
C THR A 453 -1.72 16.94 8.48
N PHE A 454 -0.79 16.05 8.84
CA PHE A 454 -0.27 15.89 10.18
C PHE A 454 0.58 17.10 10.63
N ALA A 455 1.43 17.61 9.74
CA ALA A 455 2.27 18.78 10.05
C ALA A 455 1.47 20.08 10.15
N ARG A 456 0.32 20.17 9.46
CA ARG A 456 -0.48 21.39 9.39
C ARG A 456 -0.82 22.00 10.76
N PRO A 457 -1.36 21.28 11.75
CA PRO A 457 -1.60 21.84 13.08
C PRO A 457 -0.30 22.22 13.81
N LEU A 458 0.78 21.46 13.62
CA LEU A 458 2.08 21.72 14.23
C LEU A 458 2.71 23.04 13.71
N LEU A 459 2.37 23.43 12.47
CA LEU A 459 2.82 24.64 11.81
C LEU A 459 1.81 25.80 11.94
N GLY A 460 0.84 25.71 12.85
CA GLY A 460 -0.15 26.76 13.13
C GLY A 460 -1.34 26.80 12.17
N GLY A 461 -1.51 25.80 11.31
CA GLY A 461 -2.68 25.66 10.44
C GLY A 461 -3.85 24.92 11.11
N GLN A 462 -5.03 24.97 10.48
CA GLN A 462 -6.20 24.25 10.97
C GLN A 462 -6.13 22.75 10.60
N PRO A 463 -6.59 21.86 11.49
CA PRO A 463 -6.78 20.43 11.16
C PRO A 463 -7.71 20.27 9.95
N ARG A 464 -7.65 19.11 9.30
CA ARG A 464 -8.58 18.72 8.25
C ARG A 464 -10.01 18.67 8.80
N SER A 465 -11.00 19.05 7.99
CA SER A 465 -12.41 18.84 8.36
C SER A 465 -12.72 17.33 8.46
N ALA A 466 -13.71 16.98 9.26
CA ALA A 466 -14.15 15.58 9.39
C ALA A 466 -14.55 14.98 8.03
N GLU A 467 -15.20 15.76 7.15
CA GLU A 467 -15.58 15.33 5.79
C GLU A 467 -14.36 14.99 4.93
N ALA A 468 -13.32 15.83 4.97
CA ALA A 468 -12.08 15.57 4.24
C ALA A 468 -11.28 14.40 4.84
N LEU A 469 -11.38 14.18 6.15
CA LEU A 469 -10.67 13.09 6.85
C LEU A 469 -11.34 11.73 6.63
N PHE A 470 -12.64 11.63 6.82
CA PHE A 470 -13.36 10.35 6.73
C PHE A 470 -13.89 10.04 5.32
N GLY A 471 -13.93 11.06 4.44
CA GLY A 471 -14.43 10.94 3.07
C GLY A 471 -15.95 10.75 2.99
N GLU A 472 -16.43 10.77 1.75
CA GLU A 472 -17.87 10.66 1.45
C GLU A 472 -18.45 9.27 1.72
N GLN A 473 -17.62 8.22 1.80
CA GLN A 473 -18.09 6.85 2.00
C GLN A 473 -18.49 6.54 3.46
N SER A 474 -18.11 7.39 4.40
CA SER A 474 -18.43 7.24 5.81
C SER A 474 -19.70 8.04 6.13
N PRO A 475 -20.80 7.41 6.56
CA PRO A 475 -22.07 8.09 6.81
C PRO A 475 -22.04 8.89 8.12
N GLN A 476 -21.36 10.04 8.11
CA GLN A 476 -21.12 10.87 9.29
C GLN A 476 -22.41 11.49 9.85
N LYS A 477 -23.27 11.99 8.95
CA LYS A 477 -24.57 12.59 9.33
C LYS A 477 -25.48 11.56 9.99
N LEU A 478 -25.53 10.34 9.42
CA LEU A 478 -26.25 9.21 10.00
C LEU A 478 -25.74 8.87 11.39
N ALA A 479 -24.41 8.74 11.58
CA ALA A 479 -23.83 8.42 12.88
C ALA A 479 -24.19 9.51 13.93
N ALA A 480 -24.06 10.78 13.57
CA ALA A 480 -24.42 11.89 14.44
C ALA A 480 -25.92 11.91 14.81
N TRP A 481 -26.80 11.54 13.87
CA TRP A 481 -28.22 11.41 14.12
C TRP A 481 -28.52 10.23 15.06
N LEU A 482 -27.87 9.06 14.83
CA LEU A 482 -28.03 7.88 15.67
C LEU A 482 -27.55 8.10 17.11
N GLN A 483 -26.49 8.89 17.32
CA GLN A 483 -26.03 9.28 18.66
C GLN A 483 -27.13 9.99 19.46
N LYS A 484 -27.95 10.83 18.80
CA LYS A 484 -29.07 11.53 19.39
C LYS A 484 -30.35 10.68 19.48
N ASN A 485 -30.43 9.66 18.63
CA ASN A 485 -31.61 8.81 18.45
C ASN A 485 -31.19 7.32 18.48
N PRO A 486 -30.71 6.81 19.62
CA PRO A 486 -30.21 5.45 19.70
C PRO A 486 -31.29 4.43 19.31
N SER A 487 -30.84 3.34 18.69
CA SER A 487 -31.70 2.23 18.29
C SER A 487 -31.82 1.22 19.41
N ALA A 488 -33.04 0.82 19.73
CA ALA A 488 -33.28 -0.30 20.63
C ALA A 488 -33.28 -1.60 19.79
N GLY A 489 -32.67 -2.68 20.32
CA GLY A 489 -32.70 -4.00 19.71
C GLY A 489 -31.77 -4.17 18.48
N GLN A 490 -32.07 -5.19 17.66
CA GLN A 490 -31.27 -5.54 16.51
C GLN A 490 -31.39 -4.50 15.38
N VAL A 491 -30.26 -4.11 14.79
CA VAL A 491 -30.17 -3.13 13.70
C VAL A 491 -29.72 -3.84 12.43
N PHE A 492 -30.54 -3.84 11.39
CA PHE A 492 -30.14 -4.24 10.06
C PHE A 492 -29.41 -3.07 9.38
N ASN A 493 -28.21 -3.29 8.88
CA ASN A 493 -27.33 -2.25 8.36
C ASN A 493 -26.61 -2.72 7.08
N PRO A 494 -26.21 -1.79 6.18
CA PRO A 494 -25.27 -2.12 5.11
C PRO A 494 -23.96 -2.67 5.70
N GLN A 495 -23.47 -3.78 5.14
CA GLN A 495 -22.31 -4.51 5.67
C GLN A 495 -21.06 -3.60 5.75
N TYR A 496 -20.79 -2.82 4.72
CA TYR A 496 -19.63 -1.94 4.63
C TYR A 496 -19.70 -0.70 5.53
N TRP A 497 -20.88 -0.43 6.17
CA TRP A 497 -21.02 0.58 7.23
C TRP A 497 -20.97 -0.03 8.63
N GLY A 498 -20.96 -1.35 8.75
CA GLY A 498 -21.06 -2.02 10.06
C GLY A 498 -19.99 -1.56 11.04
N ASP A 499 -18.74 -1.61 10.65
CA ASP A 499 -17.62 -1.22 11.51
C ASP A 499 -17.59 0.29 11.81
N TRP A 500 -17.96 1.14 10.83
CA TRP A 500 -18.13 2.57 11.05
C TRP A 500 -19.21 2.85 12.09
N LEU A 501 -20.35 2.18 12.00
CA LEU A 501 -21.45 2.33 12.96
C LEU A 501 -21.06 1.80 14.35
N ALA A 502 -20.27 0.76 14.43
CA ALA A 502 -19.72 0.26 15.69
C ALA A 502 -18.77 1.28 16.34
N TRP A 503 -17.98 2.00 15.54
CA TRP A 503 -17.04 3.01 16.03
C TRP A 503 -17.71 4.37 16.31
N ALA A 504 -18.49 4.90 15.37
CA ALA A 504 -19.06 6.24 15.40
C ALA A 504 -20.50 6.30 15.93
N GLY A 505 -21.20 5.18 16.01
CA GLY A 505 -22.59 5.10 16.47
C GLY A 505 -22.74 5.07 17.99
N PRO A 506 -23.97 5.03 18.49
CA PRO A 506 -24.25 4.89 19.93
C PRO A 506 -23.82 3.51 20.43
N LYS A 507 -23.34 3.43 21.66
CA LYS A 507 -22.92 2.17 22.29
C LYS A 507 -23.83 1.79 23.45
N PRO A 508 -24.30 0.52 23.52
CA PRO A 508 -24.10 -0.57 22.58
C PRO A 508 -24.99 -0.45 21.34
N MET A 509 -24.51 -1.00 20.20
CA MET A 509 -25.28 -1.08 18.97
C MET A 509 -25.25 -2.52 18.43
N ASN A 510 -26.40 -3.19 18.40
CA ASN A 510 -26.53 -4.58 17.95
C ASN A 510 -26.60 -4.62 16.41
N LEU A 511 -25.46 -4.68 15.74
CA LEU A 511 -25.37 -4.70 14.28
C LEU A 511 -25.69 -6.09 13.72
N PHE A 512 -26.37 -6.15 12.58
CA PHE A 512 -26.69 -7.40 11.90
C PHE A 512 -25.43 -8.03 11.29
N VAL A 513 -24.63 -7.22 10.61
CA VAL A 513 -23.35 -7.64 10.00
C VAL A 513 -22.31 -6.55 10.13
N THR A 514 -21.03 -6.97 10.15
CA THR A 514 -19.84 -6.11 10.09
C THR A 514 -18.96 -6.54 8.92
N THR A 515 -17.77 -5.98 8.80
CA THR A 515 -16.79 -6.42 7.80
C THR A 515 -16.18 -7.79 8.15
N ASN A 516 -16.31 -8.26 9.40
CA ASN A 516 -15.88 -9.58 9.86
C ASN A 516 -16.82 -10.71 9.37
N MET A 517 -17.21 -10.67 8.09
CA MET A 517 -18.17 -11.62 7.54
C MET A 517 -17.70 -13.07 7.56
N HIS A 518 -16.39 -13.33 7.73
CA HIS A 518 -15.85 -14.67 7.91
C HIS A 518 -16.28 -15.31 9.24
N LEU A 519 -16.64 -14.49 10.23
CA LEU A 519 -17.20 -14.90 11.52
C LEU A 519 -18.73 -14.99 11.49
N THR A 520 -19.39 -14.43 10.47
CA THR A 520 -20.84 -14.47 10.33
C THR A 520 -21.27 -15.90 9.94
N PRO A 521 -22.20 -16.55 10.68
CA PRO A 521 -22.76 -17.84 10.28
C PRO A 521 -23.33 -17.78 8.86
N ARG A 522 -23.10 -18.83 8.06
CA ARG A 522 -23.54 -18.84 6.64
C ARG A 522 -25.03 -18.59 6.47
N SER A 523 -25.88 -19.10 7.36
CA SER A 523 -27.33 -18.83 7.35
C SER A 523 -27.66 -17.36 7.55
N VAL A 524 -26.98 -16.69 8.49
CA VAL A 524 -27.14 -15.24 8.74
C VAL A 524 -26.70 -14.42 7.53
N TRP A 525 -25.59 -14.82 6.90
CA TRP A 525 -25.08 -14.14 5.70
C TRP A 525 -26.04 -14.28 4.51
N LEU A 526 -26.60 -15.46 4.28
CA LEU A 526 -27.59 -15.70 3.23
C LEU A 526 -28.89 -14.92 3.49
N ASP A 527 -29.33 -14.86 4.75
CA ASP A 527 -30.49 -14.07 5.17
C ASP A 527 -30.24 -12.56 4.99
N TYR A 528 -29.01 -12.09 5.29
CA TYR A 528 -28.58 -10.72 4.99
C TYR A 528 -28.71 -10.41 3.50
N GLY A 529 -28.21 -11.28 2.64
CA GLY A 529 -28.32 -11.15 1.18
C GLY A 529 -29.76 -11.09 0.69
N ARG A 530 -30.64 -11.94 1.25
CA ARG A 530 -32.07 -11.97 0.93
C ARG A 530 -32.75 -10.63 1.25
N VAL A 531 -32.49 -10.04 2.40
CA VAL A 531 -33.03 -8.72 2.78
C VAL A 531 -32.47 -7.62 1.90
N THR A 532 -31.14 -7.57 1.71
CA THR A 532 -30.47 -6.56 0.90
C THR A 532 -30.98 -6.54 -0.55
N ALA A 533 -31.23 -7.72 -1.13
CA ALA A 533 -31.75 -7.86 -2.49
C ALA A 533 -33.30 -7.81 -2.55
N THR A 534 -33.98 -7.64 -1.42
CA THR A 534 -35.45 -7.59 -1.33
C THR A 534 -36.11 -8.83 -1.95
N GLN A 535 -35.50 -10.03 -1.77
CA GLN A 535 -36.02 -11.29 -2.27
C GLN A 535 -37.23 -11.77 -1.48
N ALA A 536 -38.05 -12.64 -2.06
CA ALA A 536 -39.24 -13.18 -1.39
C ALA A 536 -38.94 -13.65 0.05
N GLY A 537 -39.75 -13.23 1.00
CA GLY A 537 -39.60 -13.57 2.43
C GLY A 537 -38.60 -12.69 3.20
N TRP A 538 -38.12 -11.58 2.64
CA TRP A 538 -37.20 -10.65 3.31
C TRP A 538 -37.78 -10.09 4.62
N GLU A 539 -39.09 -9.83 4.69
CA GLU A 539 -39.78 -9.34 5.90
C GLU A 539 -39.75 -10.41 7.01
N THR A 540 -40.00 -11.67 6.66
CA THR A 540 -39.93 -12.80 7.59
C THR A 540 -38.53 -12.95 8.19
N VAL A 541 -37.47 -12.63 7.42
CA VAL A 541 -36.10 -12.61 7.94
C VAL A 541 -35.96 -11.53 9.01
N LEU A 542 -36.42 -10.30 8.75
CA LEU A 542 -36.36 -9.21 9.73
C LEU A 542 -37.14 -9.55 11.01
N ASP A 543 -38.27 -10.27 10.88
CA ASP A 543 -39.06 -10.76 12.03
C ASP A 543 -38.30 -11.82 12.82
N ARG A 544 -37.70 -12.80 12.15
CA ARG A 544 -36.90 -13.89 12.76
C ARG A 544 -35.81 -13.34 13.66
N TYR A 545 -35.09 -12.33 13.19
CA TYR A 545 -34.01 -11.71 13.94
C TYR A 545 -34.48 -10.56 14.85
N ARG A 546 -35.79 -10.34 14.96
CA ARG A 546 -36.41 -9.27 15.80
C ARG A 546 -35.79 -7.89 15.50
N VAL A 547 -35.55 -7.60 14.22
CA VAL A 547 -34.99 -6.33 13.79
C VAL A 547 -35.93 -5.18 14.14
N GLN A 548 -35.41 -4.17 14.83
CA GLN A 548 -36.16 -2.99 15.27
C GLN A 548 -35.85 -1.76 14.43
N THR A 549 -34.67 -1.72 13.83
CA THR A 549 -34.21 -0.59 13.01
C THR A 549 -33.57 -1.13 11.74
N VAL A 550 -33.92 -0.55 10.60
CA VAL A 550 -33.29 -0.85 9.31
C VAL A 550 -32.63 0.42 8.80
N ILE A 551 -31.33 0.34 8.59
CA ILE A 551 -30.52 1.37 7.95
C ILE A 551 -30.30 0.93 6.50
N VAL A 552 -30.58 1.83 5.56
CA VAL A 552 -30.53 1.56 4.12
C VAL A 552 -29.57 2.53 3.46
N ASP A 553 -28.68 2.03 2.61
CA ASP A 553 -27.93 2.86 1.67
C ASP A 553 -28.82 3.21 0.47
N LYS A 554 -29.02 4.51 0.24
CA LYS A 554 -29.90 5.01 -0.84
C LYS A 554 -29.42 4.63 -2.23
N VAL A 555 -28.11 4.52 -2.41
CA VAL A 555 -27.48 4.25 -3.72
C VAL A 555 -27.41 2.76 -3.99
N LEU A 556 -26.97 1.97 -3.01
CA LEU A 556 -26.72 0.55 -3.20
C LEU A 556 -27.92 -0.34 -2.86
N GLN A 557 -28.87 0.16 -2.06
CA GLN A 557 -30.07 -0.60 -1.63
C GLN A 557 -31.39 0.13 -1.94
N PRO A 558 -31.59 0.75 -3.13
CA PRO A 558 -32.78 1.56 -3.43
C PRO A 558 -34.07 0.75 -3.40
N ASN A 559 -34.02 -0.54 -3.72
CA ASN A 559 -35.18 -1.42 -3.70
C ASN A 559 -35.66 -1.68 -2.26
N LEU A 560 -34.74 -1.94 -1.35
CA LEU A 560 -35.07 -2.14 0.08
C LEU A 560 -35.69 -0.87 0.68
N GLY A 561 -35.15 0.31 0.37
CA GLY A 561 -35.72 1.58 0.82
C GLY A 561 -37.14 1.79 0.32
N ARG A 562 -37.45 1.45 -0.94
CA ARG A 562 -38.80 1.51 -1.51
C ARG A 562 -39.74 0.50 -0.85
N ALA A 563 -39.31 -0.74 -0.68
CA ALA A 563 -40.10 -1.79 -0.03
C ALA A 563 -40.47 -1.42 1.41
N LEU A 564 -39.54 -0.90 2.19
CA LEU A 564 -39.78 -0.45 3.56
C LEU A 564 -40.75 0.73 3.63
N ARG A 565 -40.72 1.67 2.67
CA ARG A 565 -41.68 2.80 2.61
C ARG A 565 -43.09 2.33 2.32
N THR A 566 -43.26 1.28 1.53
CA THR A 566 -44.58 0.72 1.18
C THR A 566 -45.08 -0.30 2.21
N SER A 567 -44.21 -0.85 3.03
CA SER A 567 -44.57 -1.78 4.09
C SER A 567 -45.30 -1.04 5.23
N GLY A 568 -46.47 -1.56 5.63
CA GLY A 568 -47.25 -1.02 6.73
C GLY A 568 -46.55 -1.11 8.09
N GLU A 569 -45.52 -1.94 8.25
CA GLU A 569 -44.86 -2.27 9.51
C GLU A 569 -43.74 -1.30 9.93
N TRP A 570 -43.25 -0.49 8.99
CA TRP A 570 -42.08 0.37 9.20
C TRP A 570 -42.46 1.85 9.19
N SER A 571 -41.84 2.62 10.08
CA SER A 571 -41.91 4.08 10.10
C SER A 571 -40.61 4.64 9.57
N PHE A 572 -40.68 5.49 8.56
CA PHE A 572 -39.57 6.27 8.06
C PHE A 572 -39.24 7.39 9.05
N VAL A 573 -38.00 7.46 9.57
CA VAL A 573 -37.62 8.36 10.66
C VAL A 573 -36.44 9.28 10.36
N TYR A 574 -35.65 8.97 9.33
CA TYR A 574 -34.47 9.78 8.97
C TYR A 574 -34.08 9.57 7.52
N GLU A 575 -33.58 10.64 6.91
CA GLU A 575 -32.94 10.62 5.59
C GLU A 575 -31.87 11.70 5.51
N ASP A 576 -30.73 11.35 4.86
CA ASP A 576 -29.71 12.28 4.41
C ASP A 576 -29.30 11.97 2.96
N ASP A 577 -28.12 12.47 2.53
CA ASP A 577 -27.65 12.26 1.17
C ASP A 577 -27.32 10.79 0.86
N GLN A 578 -26.95 9.99 1.86
CA GLN A 578 -26.48 8.61 1.75
C GLN A 578 -27.47 7.58 2.30
N ALA A 579 -28.11 7.89 3.43
CA ALA A 579 -28.80 6.91 4.25
C ALA A 579 -30.28 7.22 4.44
N GLN A 580 -31.05 6.16 4.64
CA GLN A 580 -32.43 6.20 5.17
C GLN A 580 -32.50 5.30 6.39
N VAL A 581 -33.30 5.70 7.39
CA VAL A 581 -33.55 4.89 8.59
C VAL A 581 -35.05 4.66 8.75
N PHE A 582 -35.37 3.40 9.00
CA PHE A 582 -36.71 2.93 9.28
C PHE A 582 -36.75 2.28 10.66
N ARG A 583 -37.78 2.55 11.43
CA ARG A 583 -38.04 1.89 12.72
C ARG A 583 -39.30 1.06 12.64
N ARG A 584 -39.30 -0.08 13.32
CA ARG A 584 -40.49 -0.93 13.41
C ARG A 584 -41.57 -0.20 14.16
N LYS A 585 -42.78 -0.17 13.63
CA LYS A 585 -43.95 0.35 14.32
C LYS A 585 -44.25 -0.53 15.53
N PRO A 586 -44.59 0.04 16.68
CA PRO A 586 -45.13 -0.77 17.79
C PRO A 586 -46.31 -1.58 17.25
N LYS A 587 -46.27 -2.92 17.40
CA LYS A 587 -47.51 -3.70 17.17
C LYS A 587 -48.54 -3.11 18.11
N ALA A 588 -49.58 -2.46 17.56
CA ALA A 588 -50.73 -2.08 18.35
C ALA A 588 -51.16 -3.34 19.09
N LEU A 589 -51.38 -3.23 20.39
CA LEU A 589 -52.00 -4.28 21.21
C LEU A 589 -53.43 -4.52 20.67
N ALA A 590 -53.50 -5.15 19.49
CA ALA A 590 -54.71 -5.65 18.88
C ALA A 590 -54.96 -6.99 19.56
N ASP A 591 -55.55 -6.94 20.77
CA ASP A 591 -56.43 -7.94 21.37
C ASP A 591 -56.55 -7.80 22.92
N ALA A 592 -56.49 -6.57 23.43
CA ALA A 592 -56.88 -6.32 24.81
C ALA A 592 -58.34 -5.81 24.88
N GLY A 593 -59.22 -6.21 23.96
CA GLY A 593 -60.56 -5.64 23.86
C GLY A 593 -61.68 -6.59 23.38
N LYS A 594 -61.48 -7.92 23.42
CA LYS A 594 -62.64 -8.80 23.32
C LYS A 594 -63.07 -9.23 24.72
N PRO A 595 -64.24 -8.74 25.21
CA PRO A 595 -64.77 -9.26 26.43
C PRO A 595 -65.02 -10.76 26.26
N ALA A 596 -64.54 -11.54 27.25
CA ALA A 596 -64.79 -12.98 27.31
C ALA A 596 -66.30 -13.23 27.18
N ALA A 597 -66.70 -13.96 26.14
CA ALA A 597 -68.08 -14.45 26.01
C ALA A 597 -68.39 -15.26 27.26
N LYS A 598 -69.45 -14.89 27.98
CA LYS A 598 -70.01 -15.65 29.09
C LYS A 598 -70.32 -17.06 28.66
N PRO A 599 -69.97 -18.10 29.44
CA PRO A 599 -70.40 -19.44 29.15
C PRO A 599 -71.92 -19.48 29.28
N ALA A 600 -72.61 -19.97 28.21
CA ALA A 600 -74.00 -20.30 28.22
C ALA A 600 -74.20 -21.48 29.19
N ALA A 601 -75.09 -21.28 30.19
CA ALA A 601 -75.57 -22.31 31.02
C ALA A 601 -76.43 -23.28 30.18
N HIS A 602 -76.06 -24.58 30.20
CA HIS A 602 -76.96 -25.72 30.18
C HIS A 602 -76.28 -26.91 30.81
#